data_2be90cdc7ff176eab84376b546d19a1b
#
_entry.id   2be90cdc7ff176eab84376b546d19a1b
#
_cell.length_a   1.000
_cell.length_b   1.000
_cell.length_c   1.000
_cell.angle_alpha   90.00
_cell.angle_beta   90.00
_cell.angle_gamma   90.00
#
_symmetry.space_group_name_H-M   'P 1'
#
loop_
_entity.id
_entity.type
_entity.pdbx_description
1 polymer ?
#
loop_
_entity_poly.entity_id
_entity_poly.type
_entity_poly.pdbx_seq_one_letter_code
_entity_poly.pdbx_strand_id
1 'polypeptide(L)'
;MEQYVIAGLKTEYKAEGELLKSRSEDYRATFDSSETQIRISVKEDFLKKKREELPHLSAQEHEYMWTGEAFYNELIKHNGMMLHSSCVEKDGYAYLFSARSGTGKSTHTHLWLKNLSGTRIINDDKPALVYESGKWFVWGTPFSGKTDENVNAKIPVKAIVFLKRSEENKVEKMPISKAVGLLLEQTINPVNRDLAIKMLDLADTLLRTVPVFSLGCNMDPQAAIVAYNEIERLIKDED
;
A
#
# COMPACT_ATOMS: atom_id res chain seq x y z
N MET A 1 -19.42 17.32 -1.45
CA MET A 1 -18.39 16.27 -1.68
C MET A 1 -17.22 16.94 -2.37
N GLU A 2 -16.01 16.74 -1.89
CA GLU A 2 -14.79 17.15 -2.58
C GLU A 2 -14.39 16.07 -3.57
N GLN A 3 -13.65 16.47 -4.61
CA GLN A 3 -13.23 15.61 -5.72
C GLN A 3 -11.73 15.36 -5.70
N TYR A 4 -11.36 14.11 -5.92
CA TYR A 4 -9.98 13.63 -5.88
C TYR A 4 -9.72 12.61 -6.99
N VAL A 5 -8.48 12.49 -7.43
CA VAL A 5 -8.03 11.34 -8.24
C VAL A 5 -7.06 10.53 -7.39
N ILE A 6 -7.49 9.35 -6.96
CA ILE A 6 -6.71 8.45 -6.09
C ILE A 6 -6.59 7.11 -6.80
N ALA A 7 -5.38 6.60 -6.94
CA ALA A 7 -5.08 5.38 -7.71
C ALA A 7 -5.64 5.42 -9.16
N GLY A 8 -5.66 6.61 -9.78
CA GLY A 8 -6.20 6.85 -11.10
C GLY A 8 -7.72 6.88 -11.18
N LEU A 9 -8.44 6.75 -10.06
CA LEU A 9 -9.91 6.70 -10.00
C LEU A 9 -10.49 8.03 -9.52
N LYS A 10 -11.51 8.53 -10.24
CA LYS A 10 -12.29 9.72 -9.86
C LYS A 10 -13.11 9.41 -8.62
N THR A 11 -12.70 9.98 -7.50
CA THR A 11 -13.20 9.67 -6.16
C THR A 11 -13.85 10.91 -5.53
N GLU A 12 -14.99 10.73 -4.90
CA GLU A 12 -15.68 11.77 -4.13
C GLU A 12 -15.86 11.35 -2.68
N TYR A 13 -15.47 12.20 -1.74
CA TYR A 13 -15.83 12.13 -0.33
C TYR A 13 -15.83 13.51 0.32
N LYS A 14 -16.38 13.59 1.52
CA LYS A 14 -16.33 14.79 2.35
C LYS A 14 -15.23 14.61 3.38
N ALA A 15 -14.25 15.50 3.38
CA ALA A 15 -13.24 15.60 4.42
C ALA A 15 -13.67 16.70 5.41
N GLU A 16 -14.02 16.37 6.64
CA GLU A 16 -14.42 17.33 7.66
C GLU A 16 -13.23 17.74 8.53
N GLY A 17 -12.44 16.76 8.98
CA GLY A 17 -11.25 16.98 9.80
C GLY A 17 -10.03 17.45 9.00
N GLU A 18 -9.20 18.26 9.62
CA GLU A 18 -7.99 18.80 9.00
C GLU A 18 -6.98 17.72 8.60
N LEU A 19 -6.94 16.59 9.33
CA LEU A 19 -6.05 15.47 9.01
C LEU A 19 -6.37 14.89 7.62
N LEU A 20 -7.65 14.58 7.34
CA LEU A 20 -8.05 14.01 6.06
C LEU A 20 -7.92 15.05 4.94
N LYS A 21 -8.25 16.34 5.20
CA LYS A 21 -8.10 17.43 4.23
C LYS A 21 -6.65 17.59 3.79
N SER A 22 -5.73 17.74 4.74
CA SER A 22 -4.31 17.96 4.44
C SER A 22 -3.71 16.79 3.69
N ARG A 23 -4.00 15.55 4.12
CA ARG A 23 -3.52 14.32 3.46
C ARG A 23 -4.03 14.16 2.03
N SER A 24 -5.23 14.68 1.75
CA SER A 24 -5.88 14.54 0.45
C SER A 24 -5.54 15.68 -0.53
N GLU A 25 -4.83 16.71 -0.11
CA GLU A 25 -4.63 17.92 -0.91
C GLU A 25 -3.94 17.64 -2.24
N ASP A 26 -2.88 16.83 -2.25
CA ASP A 26 -2.13 16.46 -3.47
C ASP A 26 -2.90 15.54 -4.42
N TYR A 27 -4.10 15.11 -4.01
CA TYR A 27 -5.01 14.27 -4.80
C TYR A 27 -6.21 15.02 -5.33
N ARG A 28 -6.39 16.32 -4.97
CA ARG A 28 -7.52 17.14 -5.42
C ARG A 28 -7.60 17.19 -6.94
N ALA A 29 -8.83 17.14 -7.43
CA ALA A 29 -9.12 17.22 -8.85
C ALA A 29 -10.47 17.91 -9.07
N THR A 30 -10.75 18.26 -10.33
CA THR A 30 -12.06 18.76 -10.75
C THR A 30 -12.51 17.94 -11.95
N PHE A 31 -13.70 17.34 -11.86
CA PHE A 31 -14.31 16.55 -12.93
C PHE A 31 -15.84 16.64 -12.82
N ASP A 32 -16.55 16.23 -13.85
CA ASP A 32 -18.01 16.11 -13.78
C ASP A 32 -18.39 15.00 -12.79
N SER A 33 -19.27 15.28 -11.83
CA SER A 33 -19.71 14.29 -10.83
C SER A 33 -20.40 13.05 -11.41
N SER A 34 -20.85 13.11 -12.66
CA SER A 34 -21.36 11.95 -13.41
C SER A 34 -20.25 10.94 -13.75
N GLU A 35 -18.99 11.36 -13.74
CA GLU A 35 -17.81 10.53 -14.00
C GLU A 35 -17.21 9.90 -12.73
N THR A 36 -17.82 10.13 -11.56
CA THR A 36 -17.36 9.59 -10.28
C THR A 36 -17.39 8.06 -10.30
N GLN A 37 -16.24 7.45 -10.06
CA GLN A 37 -16.06 5.98 -10.02
C GLN A 37 -16.17 5.44 -8.60
N ILE A 38 -15.69 6.19 -7.62
CA ILE A 38 -15.77 5.85 -6.19
C ILE A 38 -16.44 6.99 -5.43
N ARG A 39 -17.52 6.70 -4.72
CA ARG A 39 -18.15 7.65 -3.80
C ARG A 39 -18.16 7.09 -2.40
N ILE A 40 -17.50 7.80 -1.49
CA ILE A 40 -17.34 7.38 -0.09
C ILE A 40 -18.23 8.25 0.80
N SER A 41 -19.03 7.60 1.62
CA SER A 41 -19.80 8.22 2.68
C SER A 41 -19.75 7.33 3.92
N VAL A 42 -18.96 7.71 4.90
CA VAL A 42 -18.88 7.00 6.18
C VAL A 42 -19.98 7.56 7.08
N LYS A 43 -20.90 6.68 7.52
CA LYS A 43 -22.05 7.08 8.33
C LYS A 43 -21.63 7.46 9.75
N GLU A 44 -22.23 8.53 10.28
CA GLU A 44 -21.92 9.02 11.64
C GLU A 44 -22.19 7.98 12.73
N ASP A 45 -23.28 7.20 12.62
CA ASP A 45 -23.58 6.12 13.57
C ASP A 45 -22.48 5.05 13.59
N PHE A 46 -21.89 4.74 12.42
CA PHE A 46 -20.76 3.84 12.31
C PHE A 46 -19.53 4.44 13.01
N LEU A 47 -19.20 5.71 12.73
CA LEU A 47 -18.07 6.40 13.37
C LEU A 47 -18.23 6.49 14.89
N LYS A 48 -19.46 6.74 15.37
CA LYS A 48 -19.75 6.75 16.80
C LYS A 48 -19.44 5.41 17.46
N LYS A 49 -19.92 4.31 16.89
CA LYS A 49 -19.61 2.96 17.38
C LYS A 49 -18.11 2.69 17.37
N LYS A 50 -17.40 3.08 16.31
CA LYS A 50 -15.95 2.89 16.19
C LYS A 50 -15.15 3.71 17.19
N ARG A 51 -15.60 4.90 17.55
CA ARG A 51 -15.01 5.70 18.65
C ARG A 51 -15.14 5.00 20.00
N GLU A 52 -16.23 4.29 20.24
CA GLU A 52 -16.40 3.47 21.46
C GLU A 52 -15.47 2.24 21.46
N GLU A 53 -15.26 1.61 20.30
CA GLU A 53 -14.35 0.45 20.15
C GLU A 53 -12.86 0.85 20.26
N LEU A 54 -12.48 2.03 19.78
CA LEU A 54 -11.10 2.53 19.72
C LEU A 54 -10.98 3.93 20.36
N PRO A 55 -11.21 4.07 21.67
CA PRO A 55 -11.33 5.38 22.34
C PRO A 55 -10.01 6.15 22.42
N HIS A 56 -8.88 5.53 22.11
CA HIS A 56 -7.57 6.16 22.10
C HIS A 56 -7.29 6.97 20.82
N LEU A 57 -8.12 6.83 19.79
CA LEU A 57 -8.01 7.60 18.55
C LEU A 57 -8.88 8.87 18.63
N SER A 58 -8.36 9.98 18.09
CA SER A 58 -9.12 11.21 17.91
C SER A 58 -10.22 11.06 16.86
N ALA A 59 -11.18 11.99 16.85
CA ALA A 59 -12.25 12.01 15.83
C ALA A 59 -11.69 12.11 14.40
N GLN A 60 -10.60 12.88 14.20
CA GLN A 60 -9.96 13.04 12.90
C GLN A 60 -9.23 11.76 12.46
N GLU A 61 -8.59 11.03 13.37
CA GLU A 61 -7.98 9.74 13.08
C GLU A 61 -9.03 8.68 12.72
N HIS A 62 -10.19 8.70 13.38
CA HIS A 62 -11.32 7.85 13.00
C HIS A 62 -11.81 8.16 11.59
N GLU A 63 -12.04 9.43 11.27
CA GLU A 63 -12.47 9.85 9.92
C GLU A 63 -11.46 9.39 8.86
N TYR A 64 -10.18 9.69 9.07
CA TYR A 64 -9.10 9.31 8.17
C TYR A 64 -9.02 7.80 7.95
N MET A 65 -9.02 7.03 9.03
CA MET A 65 -8.87 5.58 8.97
C MET A 65 -10.06 4.90 8.28
N TRP A 66 -11.28 5.30 8.62
CA TRP A 66 -12.48 4.66 8.07
C TRP A 66 -12.82 5.13 6.66
N THR A 67 -12.44 6.34 6.28
CA THR A 67 -12.48 6.79 4.89
C THR A 67 -11.51 6.00 4.03
N GLY A 68 -10.29 5.74 4.53
CA GLY A 68 -9.31 4.89 3.86
C GLY A 68 -9.79 3.44 3.70
N GLU A 69 -10.36 2.84 4.76
CA GLU A 69 -10.91 1.48 4.67
C GLU A 69 -12.05 1.40 3.65
N ALA A 70 -12.95 2.38 3.65
CA ALA A 70 -14.03 2.44 2.67
C ALA A 70 -13.50 2.60 1.24
N PHE A 71 -12.47 3.43 1.03
CA PHE A 71 -11.80 3.56 -0.26
C PHE A 71 -11.25 2.22 -0.75
N TYR A 72 -10.52 1.49 0.08
CA TYR A 72 -9.90 0.22 -0.33
C TYR A 72 -10.94 -0.89 -0.56
N ASN A 73 -12.05 -0.89 0.17
CA ASN A 73 -13.16 -1.80 -0.13
C ASN A 73 -13.77 -1.52 -1.52
N GLU A 74 -13.94 -0.23 -1.89
CA GLU A 74 -14.41 0.14 -3.22
C GLU A 74 -13.36 -0.15 -4.31
N LEU A 75 -12.06 0.05 -4.01
CA LEU A 75 -10.95 -0.22 -4.93
C LEU A 75 -10.94 -1.66 -5.45
N ILE A 76 -11.39 -2.63 -4.64
CA ILE A 76 -11.50 -4.04 -5.06
C ILE A 76 -12.42 -4.18 -6.29
N LYS A 77 -13.49 -3.40 -6.38
CA LYS A 77 -14.39 -3.41 -7.54
C LYS A 77 -13.69 -2.95 -8.83
N HIS A 78 -12.62 -2.17 -8.70
CA HIS A 78 -11.81 -1.60 -9.77
C HIS A 78 -10.48 -2.33 -9.99
N ASN A 79 -10.43 -3.64 -9.69
CA ASN A 79 -9.25 -4.50 -9.83
C ASN A 79 -8.03 -4.02 -9.03
N GLY A 80 -8.27 -3.44 -7.89
CA GLY A 80 -7.21 -2.99 -6.99
C GLY A 80 -7.36 -3.57 -5.60
N MET A 81 -6.25 -3.54 -4.86
CA MET A 81 -6.18 -3.97 -3.47
C MET A 81 -5.18 -3.10 -2.70
N MET A 82 -5.25 -3.13 -1.39
CA MET A 82 -4.25 -2.54 -0.51
C MET A 82 -3.28 -3.61 -0.03
N LEU A 83 -2.01 -3.23 0.10
CA LEU A 83 -1.02 -3.99 0.87
C LEU A 83 -0.41 -3.07 1.92
N HIS A 84 -0.52 -3.43 3.19
CA HIS A 84 0.17 -2.72 4.27
C HIS A 84 1.68 -2.88 4.12
N SER A 85 2.29 -1.91 3.50
CA SER A 85 3.69 -1.91 3.11
C SER A 85 4.25 -0.49 3.02
N SER A 86 5.56 -0.36 3.17
CA SER A 86 6.28 0.82 2.74
C SER A 86 6.80 0.57 1.32
N CYS A 87 6.54 1.47 0.41
CA CYS A 87 6.84 1.33 -1.01
C CYS A 87 7.83 2.39 -1.49
N VAL A 88 8.91 1.94 -2.12
CA VAL A 88 9.89 2.80 -2.79
C VAL A 88 9.90 2.56 -4.28
N GLU A 89 10.20 3.61 -5.03
CA GLU A 89 10.58 3.53 -6.44
C GLU A 89 12.09 3.58 -6.57
N LYS A 90 12.64 2.72 -7.41
CA LYS A 90 14.03 2.72 -7.87
C LYS A 90 14.09 2.30 -9.32
N ASP A 91 14.79 3.11 -10.16
CA ASP A 91 14.97 2.84 -11.58
C ASP A 91 13.67 2.60 -12.37
N GLY A 92 12.58 3.33 -11.98
CA GLY A 92 11.26 3.27 -12.64
C GLY A 92 10.39 2.10 -12.20
N TYR A 93 10.78 1.34 -11.17
CA TYR A 93 10.05 0.21 -10.62
C TYR A 93 9.80 0.35 -9.11
N ALA A 94 8.71 -0.23 -8.66
CA ALA A 94 8.31 -0.21 -7.26
C ALA A 94 8.68 -1.51 -6.52
N TYR A 95 9.24 -1.35 -5.33
CA TYR A 95 9.54 -2.42 -4.38
C TYR A 95 8.71 -2.19 -3.13
N LEU A 96 7.87 -3.18 -2.79
CA LEU A 96 6.97 -3.10 -1.64
C LEU A 96 7.52 -3.92 -0.48
N PHE A 97 7.82 -3.25 0.63
CA PHE A 97 8.30 -3.89 1.86
C PHE A 97 7.16 -4.05 2.85
N SER A 98 6.75 -5.29 3.06
CA SER A 98 5.63 -5.63 3.95
C SER A 98 6.11 -6.40 5.18
N ALA A 99 5.48 -6.14 6.31
CA ALA A 99 5.71 -6.84 7.58
C ALA A 99 4.68 -6.41 8.62
N ARG A 100 4.59 -7.13 9.72
CA ARG A 100 3.80 -6.69 10.88
C ARG A 100 4.26 -5.31 11.37
N SER A 101 3.34 -4.56 11.96
CA SER A 101 3.65 -3.23 12.50
C SER A 101 4.86 -3.29 13.45
N GLY A 102 5.73 -2.28 13.38
CA GLY A 102 6.93 -2.20 14.22
C GLY A 102 8.10 -3.10 13.81
N THR A 103 8.02 -3.87 12.72
CA THR A 103 9.13 -4.70 12.25
C THR A 103 10.29 -3.88 11.68
N GLY A 104 10.00 -2.70 11.08
CA GLY A 104 11.01 -1.80 10.53
C GLY A 104 10.86 -1.48 9.04
N LYS A 105 9.63 -1.57 8.48
CA LYS A 105 9.35 -1.23 7.07
C LYS A 105 9.88 0.15 6.70
N SER A 106 9.38 1.20 7.36
CA SER A 106 9.80 2.58 7.11
C SER A 106 11.30 2.81 7.36
N THR A 107 11.88 2.16 8.37
CA THR A 107 13.33 2.20 8.61
C THR A 107 14.08 1.66 7.41
N HIS A 108 13.67 0.51 6.86
CA HIS A 108 14.33 -0.10 5.71
C HIS A 108 14.20 0.74 4.44
N THR A 109 13.02 1.30 4.16
CA THR A 109 12.82 2.20 3.00
C THR A 109 13.62 3.51 3.13
N HIS A 110 13.79 4.04 4.33
CA HIS A 110 14.69 5.16 4.57
C HIS A 110 16.17 4.80 4.39
N LEU A 111 16.58 3.55 4.63
CA LEU A 111 17.93 3.09 4.25
C LEU A 111 18.09 3.10 2.71
N TRP A 112 17.05 2.74 1.95
CA TRP A 112 17.07 2.85 0.49
C TRP A 112 17.24 4.29 0.03
N LEU A 113 16.49 5.24 0.59
CA LEU A 113 16.64 6.67 0.27
C LEU A 113 18.06 7.19 0.51
N LYS A 114 18.69 6.75 1.59
CA LYS A 114 20.01 7.22 1.99
C LYS A 114 21.15 6.61 1.18
N ASN A 115 21.02 5.34 0.74
CA ASN A 115 22.13 4.57 0.22
C ASN A 115 22.00 4.20 -1.26
N LEU A 116 20.83 4.40 -1.88
CA LEU A 116 20.57 4.11 -3.29
C LEU A 116 20.09 5.39 -3.97
N SER A 117 20.94 6.01 -4.77
CA SER A 117 20.61 7.25 -5.49
C SER A 117 19.40 7.07 -6.41
N GLY A 118 18.58 8.09 -6.57
CA GLY A 118 17.38 8.03 -7.42
C GLY A 118 16.21 7.23 -6.84
N THR A 119 16.25 6.89 -5.53
CA THR A 119 15.13 6.27 -4.81
C THR A 119 14.21 7.35 -4.26
N ARG A 120 12.88 7.10 -4.29
CA ARG A 120 11.87 7.91 -3.59
C ARG A 120 10.80 7.02 -2.96
N ILE A 121 10.18 7.49 -1.88
CA ILE A 121 9.02 6.82 -1.28
C ILE A 121 7.77 7.13 -2.13
N ILE A 122 6.99 6.11 -2.42
CA ILE A 122 5.70 6.23 -3.11
C ILE A 122 4.55 6.26 -2.11
N ASN A 123 4.64 5.43 -1.06
CA ASN A 123 3.70 5.46 0.06
C ASN A 123 4.27 4.65 1.23
N ASP A 124 4.22 5.18 2.44
CA ASP A 124 4.85 4.55 3.61
C ASP A 124 3.89 3.71 4.48
N ASP A 125 2.66 3.46 4.08
CA ASP A 125 1.76 2.62 4.90
C ASP A 125 0.77 1.79 4.07
N LYS A 126 0.01 2.44 3.21
CA LYS A 126 -1.09 1.81 2.47
C LYS A 126 -1.09 2.20 0.99
N PRO A 127 -0.09 1.81 0.20
CA PRO A 127 -0.17 1.97 -1.24
C PRO A 127 -1.36 1.20 -1.83
N ALA A 128 -1.92 1.72 -2.92
CA ALA A 128 -2.90 0.99 -3.71
C ALA A 128 -2.18 0.19 -4.81
N LEU A 129 -2.47 -1.10 -4.90
CA LEU A 129 -2.05 -1.97 -5.99
C LEU A 129 -3.21 -2.11 -6.97
N VAL A 130 -2.99 -1.85 -8.25
CA VAL A 130 -4.01 -1.96 -9.28
C VAL A 130 -3.52 -2.86 -10.42
N TYR A 131 -4.34 -3.85 -10.78
CA TYR A 131 -4.07 -4.73 -11.92
C TYR A 131 -4.69 -4.16 -13.18
N GLU A 132 -3.85 -3.82 -14.15
CA GLU A 132 -4.26 -3.16 -15.39
C GLU A 132 -3.43 -3.69 -16.56
N SER A 133 -4.09 -4.08 -17.65
CA SER A 133 -3.46 -4.55 -18.89
C SER A 133 -2.42 -5.65 -18.67
N GLY A 134 -2.70 -6.59 -17.77
CA GLY A 134 -1.82 -7.73 -17.49
C GLY A 134 -0.64 -7.43 -16.56
N LYS A 135 -0.58 -6.25 -15.95
CA LYS A 135 0.50 -5.83 -15.05
C LYS A 135 -0.03 -5.22 -13.77
N TRP A 136 0.76 -5.30 -12.71
CA TRP A 136 0.49 -4.62 -11.46
C TRP A 136 1.20 -3.28 -11.41
N PHE A 137 0.45 -2.27 -10.99
CA PHE A 137 0.97 -0.95 -10.70
C PHE A 137 0.69 -0.61 -9.24
N VAL A 138 1.63 0.07 -8.62
CA VAL A 138 1.41 0.70 -7.31
C VAL A 138 1.12 2.18 -7.50
N TRP A 139 0.24 2.69 -6.66
CA TRP A 139 -0.07 4.09 -6.55
C TRP A 139 0.13 4.57 -5.11
N GLY A 140 0.67 5.76 -4.96
CA GLY A 140 0.56 6.46 -3.70
C GLY A 140 -0.89 6.86 -3.43
N THR A 141 -1.23 6.97 -2.16
CA THR A 141 -2.58 7.34 -1.70
C THR A 141 -2.47 8.31 -0.53
N PRO A 142 -3.51 9.08 -0.21
CA PRO A 142 -3.53 9.94 0.98
C PRO A 142 -3.42 9.15 2.29
N PHE A 143 -3.57 7.81 2.25
CA PHE A 143 -3.55 6.94 3.41
C PHE A 143 -2.14 6.38 3.68
N SER A 144 -1.21 7.28 4.03
CA SER A 144 0.24 7.04 4.16
C SER A 144 0.73 6.84 5.61
N GLY A 145 -0.22 6.62 6.53
CA GLY A 145 0.12 6.35 7.93
C GLY A 145 0.63 7.59 8.69
N LYS A 146 1.58 7.39 9.60
CA LYS A 146 2.04 8.46 10.51
C LYS A 146 3.04 9.42 9.87
N THR A 147 3.83 8.96 8.92
CA THR A 147 4.92 9.71 8.29
C THR A 147 4.46 10.76 7.29
N ASP A 148 3.27 10.58 6.72
CA ASP A 148 2.74 11.36 5.59
C ASP A 148 3.60 11.29 4.31
N GLU A 149 4.41 10.28 4.20
CA GLU A 149 5.25 10.09 3.02
C GLU A 149 4.48 9.38 1.93
N ASN A 150 4.04 10.13 0.95
CA ASN A 150 3.35 9.61 -0.24
C ASN A 150 3.52 10.55 -1.45
N VAL A 151 3.29 10.01 -2.63
CA VAL A 151 3.30 10.76 -3.90
C VAL A 151 2.19 10.21 -4.79
N ASN A 152 1.34 11.08 -5.33
CA ASN A 152 0.32 10.68 -6.30
C ASN A 152 0.97 10.29 -7.64
N ALA A 153 1.51 9.07 -7.70
CA ALA A 153 2.23 8.54 -8.86
C ALA A 153 1.89 7.07 -9.11
N LYS A 154 1.93 6.65 -10.38
CA LYS A 154 1.72 5.28 -10.85
C LYS A 154 3.06 4.65 -11.25
N ILE A 155 3.45 3.56 -10.60
CA ILE A 155 4.74 2.89 -10.83
C ILE A 155 4.50 1.39 -11.03
N PRO A 156 5.12 0.74 -12.05
CA PRO A 156 5.01 -0.71 -12.23
C PRO A 156 5.68 -1.44 -11.06
N VAL A 157 5.00 -2.47 -10.55
CA VAL A 157 5.50 -3.28 -9.43
C VAL A 157 6.60 -4.21 -9.91
N LYS A 158 7.75 -4.20 -9.23
CA LYS A 158 8.89 -5.10 -9.48
C LYS A 158 8.86 -6.31 -8.55
N ALA A 159 8.68 -6.07 -7.25
CA ALA A 159 8.76 -7.11 -6.23
C ALA A 159 7.96 -6.78 -4.97
N ILE A 160 7.51 -7.83 -4.29
CA ILE A 160 6.99 -7.76 -2.92
C ILE A 160 8.01 -8.44 -2.01
N VAL A 161 8.35 -7.80 -0.90
CA VAL A 161 9.39 -8.25 0.02
C VAL A 161 8.85 -8.29 1.44
N PHE A 162 8.76 -9.48 2.02
CA PHE A 162 8.37 -9.64 3.43
C PHE A 162 9.60 -9.56 4.32
N LEU A 163 9.61 -8.55 5.22
CA LEU A 163 10.72 -8.28 6.13
C LEU A 163 10.62 -9.13 7.40
N LYS A 164 11.78 -9.58 7.88
CA LYS A 164 11.99 -10.11 9.23
C LYS A 164 13.29 -9.52 9.81
N ARG A 165 13.31 -9.28 11.12
CA ARG A 165 14.55 -8.87 11.79
C ARG A 165 15.55 -10.01 11.76
N SER A 166 16.80 -9.71 11.43
CA SER A 166 17.90 -10.66 11.36
C SER A 166 19.22 -9.93 11.65
N GLU A 167 20.22 -10.63 12.14
CA GLU A 167 21.58 -10.10 12.26
C GLU A 167 22.25 -10.01 10.89
N GLU A 168 21.91 -10.94 9.99
CA GLU A 168 22.42 -10.98 8.61
C GLU A 168 21.40 -10.43 7.61
N ASN A 169 21.90 -9.69 6.62
CA ASN A 169 21.12 -9.21 5.50
C ASN A 169 21.07 -10.29 4.40
N LYS A 170 19.92 -10.93 4.23
CA LYS A 170 19.75 -12.03 3.28
C LYS A 170 18.39 -11.98 2.59
N VAL A 171 18.40 -12.05 1.26
CA VAL A 171 17.20 -12.18 0.43
C VAL A 171 17.04 -13.62 -0.02
N GLU A 172 15.82 -14.13 0.06
CA GLU A 172 15.46 -15.46 -0.43
C GLU A 172 14.12 -15.39 -1.16
N LYS A 173 13.98 -16.14 -2.27
CA LYS A 173 12.66 -16.28 -2.92
C LYS A 173 11.67 -16.92 -1.97
N MET A 174 10.45 -16.40 -1.96
CA MET A 174 9.39 -16.93 -1.13
C MET A 174 8.41 -17.74 -1.98
N PRO A 175 8.19 -19.04 -1.64
CA PRO A 175 7.18 -19.82 -2.34
C PRO A 175 5.77 -19.26 -2.07
N ILE A 176 4.89 -19.31 -3.07
CA ILE A 176 3.51 -18.78 -3.02
C ILE A 176 2.76 -19.35 -1.80
N SER A 177 2.96 -20.63 -1.47
CA SER A 177 2.32 -21.27 -0.32
C SER A 177 2.61 -20.61 1.03
N LYS A 178 3.78 -19.94 1.16
CA LYS A 178 4.11 -19.13 2.35
C LYS A 178 3.66 -17.68 2.20
N ALA A 179 3.74 -17.13 1.00
CA ALA A 179 3.42 -15.74 0.73
C ALA A 179 1.93 -15.43 0.92
N VAL A 180 1.02 -16.37 0.57
CA VAL A 180 -0.43 -16.13 0.64
C VAL A 180 -0.91 -15.77 2.04
N GLY A 181 -0.46 -16.49 3.06
CA GLY A 181 -0.84 -16.19 4.45
C GLY A 181 -0.37 -14.80 4.89
N LEU A 182 0.89 -14.47 4.59
CA LEU A 182 1.47 -13.16 4.92
C LEU A 182 0.79 -12.02 4.17
N LEU A 183 0.44 -12.22 2.90
CA LEU A 183 -0.29 -11.23 2.11
C LEU A 183 -1.68 -10.95 2.70
N LEU A 184 -2.43 -12.00 3.02
CA LEU A 184 -3.78 -11.87 3.59
C LEU A 184 -3.78 -11.25 4.99
N GLU A 185 -2.73 -11.42 5.78
CA GLU A 185 -2.55 -10.72 7.07
C GLU A 185 -2.29 -9.21 6.88
N GLN A 186 -1.82 -8.78 5.72
CA GLN A 186 -1.39 -7.40 5.46
C GLN A 186 -2.28 -6.66 4.46
N THR A 187 -3.47 -7.20 4.17
CA THR A 187 -4.47 -6.56 3.30
C THR A 187 -5.81 -6.40 4.02
N ILE A 188 -6.76 -5.73 3.37
CA ILE A 188 -8.13 -5.65 3.86
C ILE A 188 -8.83 -6.98 3.58
N ASN A 189 -9.58 -7.46 4.58
CA ASN A 189 -10.44 -8.63 4.46
C ASN A 189 -11.90 -8.17 4.45
N PRO A 190 -12.53 -8.01 3.27
CA PRO A 190 -13.90 -7.52 3.18
C PRO A 190 -14.89 -8.45 3.86
N VAL A 191 -15.86 -7.88 4.59
CA VAL A 191 -16.97 -8.64 5.18
C VAL A 191 -17.96 -9.10 4.11
N ASN A 192 -18.10 -8.33 3.03
CA ASN A 192 -18.95 -8.70 1.89
C ASN A 192 -18.33 -9.88 1.14
N ARG A 193 -19.12 -10.96 0.96
CA ARG A 193 -18.67 -12.22 0.35
C ARG A 193 -18.12 -12.03 -1.06
N ASP A 194 -18.80 -11.26 -1.91
CA ASP A 194 -18.40 -11.10 -3.31
C ASP A 194 -17.10 -10.30 -3.42
N LEU A 195 -16.94 -9.28 -2.58
CA LEU A 195 -15.68 -8.54 -2.48
C LEU A 195 -14.55 -9.42 -1.92
N ALA A 196 -14.85 -10.29 -0.95
CA ALA A 196 -13.86 -11.21 -0.40
C ALA A 196 -13.36 -12.21 -1.46
N ILE A 197 -14.27 -12.76 -2.27
CA ILE A 197 -13.91 -13.64 -3.39
C ILE A 197 -13.01 -12.87 -4.38
N LYS A 198 -13.45 -11.69 -4.82
CA LYS A 198 -12.66 -10.86 -5.75
C LYS A 198 -11.29 -10.47 -5.19
N MET A 199 -11.21 -10.19 -3.89
CA MET A 199 -9.95 -9.92 -3.21
C MET A 199 -9.00 -11.14 -3.26
N LEU A 200 -9.52 -12.35 -3.05
CA LEU A 200 -8.73 -13.58 -3.16
C LEU A 200 -8.23 -13.84 -4.58
N ASP A 201 -9.06 -13.56 -5.61
CA ASP A 201 -8.66 -13.66 -7.01
C ASP A 201 -7.55 -12.65 -7.36
N LEU A 202 -7.64 -11.43 -6.84
CA LEU A 202 -6.59 -10.42 -6.98
C LEU A 202 -5.30 -10.84 -6.28
N ALA A 203 -5.40 -11.41 -5.07
CA ALA A 203 -4.25 -11.92 -4.33
C ALA A 203 -3.55 -13.08 -5.07
N ASP A 204 -4.31 -14.03 -5.61
CA ASP A 204 -3.77 -15.13 -6.43
C ASP A 204 -3.06 -14.59 -7.68
N THR A 205 -3.71 -13.66 -8.40
CA THR A 205 -3.13 -13.00 -9.58
C THR A 205 -1.83 -12.27 -9.23
N LEU A 206 -1.80 -11.55 -8.11
CA LEU A 206 -0.62 -10.81 -7.65
C LEU A 206 0.54 -11.76 -7.38
N LEU A 207 0.30 -12.83 -6.60
CA LEU A 207 1.34 -13.79 -6.22
C LEU A 207 1.86 -14.65 -7.36
N ARG A 208 1.07 -14.81 -8.45
CA ARG A 208 1.50 -15.52 -9.66
C ARG A 208 2.30 -14.68 -10.62
N THR A 209 2.14 -13.36 -10.57
CA THR A 209 2.70 -12.46 -11.59
C THR A 209 3.77 -11.50 -11.07
N VAL A 210 3.86 -11.35 -9.74
CA VAL A 210 4.88 -10.50 -9.11
C VAL A 210 5.80 -11.37 -8.25
N PRO A 211 7.12 -11.30 -8.44
CA PRO A 211 8.10 -12.00 -7.62
C PRO A 211 7.97 -11.63 -6.14
N VAL A 212 8.00 -12.64 -5.26
CA VAL A 212 7.91 -12.46 -3.81
C VAL A 212 9.17 -12.96 -3.13
N PHE A 213 9.69 -12.15 -2.23
CA PHE A 213 10.91 -12.44 -1.47
C PHE A 213 10.69 -12.34 0.04
N SER A 214 11.51 -13.04 0.80
CA SER A 214 11.76 -12.76 2.21
C SER A 214 13.10 -12.05 2.37
N LEU A 215 13.14 -11.03 3.21
CA LEU A 215 14.37 -10.32 3.56
C LEU A 215 14.58 -10.38 5.07
N GLY A 216 15.59 -11.13 5.50
CA GLY A 216 16.19 -10.93 6.81
C GLY A 216 17.05 -9.69 6.75
N CYS A 217 16.86 -8.73 7.66
CA CYS A 217 17.65 -7.51 7.66
C CYS A 217 17.85 -6.93 9.07
N ASN A 218 18.94 -6.20 9.22
CA ASN A 218 19.26 -5.33 10.33
C ASN A 218 19.11 -3.84 9.94
N MET A 219 19.63 -2.93 10.75
CA MET A 219 19.57 -1.48 10.48
C MET A 219 20.87 -0.92 9.85
N ASP A 220 21.78 -1.78 9.42
CA ASP A 220 23.01 -1.37 8.75
C ASP A 220 22.68 -0.77 7.37
N PRO A 221 23.36 0.31 6.92
CA PRO A 221 23.23 0.84 5.56
C PRO A 221 23.35 -0.21 4.45
N GLN A 222 24.15 -1.25 4.63
CA GLN A 222 24.32 -2.36 3.70
C GLN A 222 23.02 -3.16 3.48
N ALA A 223 22.06 -3.12 4.42
CA ALA A 223 20.79 -3.83 4.26
C ALA A 223 20.02 -3.42 3.00
N ALA A 224 20.02 -2.13 2.65
CA ALA A 224 19.38 -1.62 1.43
C ALA A 224 20.12 -2.06 0.17
N ILE A 225 21.45 -1.99 0.18
CA ILE A 225 22.31 -2.34 -0.96
C ILE A 225 22.20 -3.85 -1.26
N VAL A 226 22.28 -4.68 -0.22
CA VAL A 226 22.11 -6.14 -0.34
C VAL A 226 20.70 -6.46 -0.87
N ALA A 227 19.66 -5.85 -0.29
CA ALA A 227 18.30 -6.09 -0.72
C ALA A 227 18.11 -5.77 -2.21
N TYR A 228 18.54 -4.60 -2.67
CA TYR A 228 18.40 -4.20 -4.06
C TYR A 228 19.16 -5.14 -5.01
N ASN A 229 20.46 -5.35 -4.76
CA ASN A 229 21.30 -6.17 -5.63
C ASN A 229 20.83 -7.62 -5.74
N GLU A 230 20.45 -8.23 -4.61
CA GLU A 230 20.02 -9.62 -4.58
C GLU A 230 18.63 -9.81 -5.22
N ILE A 231 17.68 -8.88 -5.00
CA ILE A 231 16.37 -8.93 -5.66
C ILE A 231 16.56 -8.84 -7.18
N GLU A 232 17.35 -7.87 -7.67
CA GLU A 232 17.61 -7.70 -9.10
C GLU A 232 18.33 -8.91 -9.70
N ARG A 233 19.30 -9.49 -8.98
CA ARG A 233 19.98 -10.71 -9.42
C ARG A 233 19.01 -11.89 -9.54
N LEU A 234 18.21 -12.14 -8.48
CA LEU A 234 17.29 -13.27 -8.43
C LEU A 234 16.15 -13.18 -9.47
N ILE A 235 15.75 -11.97 -9.86
CA ILE A 235 14.77 -11.77 -10.94
C ILE A 235 15.42 -12.07 -12.30
N LYS A 236 16.64 -11.58 -12.57
CA LYS A 236 17.35 -11.82 -13.84
C LYS A 236 17.69 -13.30 -14.07
N ASP A 237 17.91 -14.06 -13.03
CA ASP A 237 18.20 -15.50 -13.14
C ASP A 237 16.96 -16.32 -13.56
N GLU A 238 15.75 -15.72 -13.64
CA GLU A 238 14.50 -16.36 -14.08
C GLU A 238 14.06 -16.00 -15.51
N ASP A 239 14.56 -14.89 -16.05
CA ASP A 239 14.29 -14.44 -17.43
C ASP A 239 15.20 -15.19 -18.44
#